data_ccde3eba9a9203900e2f3dbdbc9f5f49
#
_entry.id   ccde3eba9a9203900e2f3dbdbc9f5f49
#
_cell.length_a   1.000
_cell.length_b   1.000
_cell.length_c   1.000
_cell.angle_alpha   90.00
_cell.angle_beta   90.00
_cell.angle_gamma   90.00
#
_symmetry.space_group_name_H-M   'P 1'
#
loop_
_entity.id
_entity.type
_entity.pdbx_description
1 polymer ?
#
loop_
_entity_poly.entity_id
_entity_poly.type
_entity_poly.pdbx_seq_one_letter_code
_entity_poly.pdbx_strand_id
1 'polypeptide(L)'
;MNTFNEFGQPVGESLIDWQPRPHPSRVILQGRYCRLEPLRVEHAPALFSAYSLAGDTRSWTWLLREPDATAEEFAEWVASVSELADPIHFTVIDNQTQSPVGTLSLMRIDPKNGVVEVGHVHFSSLLSRTPMSTEAQYLLMRYVFDTLGYRRYEWKCNSLNEPSR
;
A
#
# COMPACT_ATOMS: atom_id res chain seq x y z
N MET A 1 -18.60 25.76 -1.23
CA MET A 1 -18.73 27.03 -1.97
C MET A 1 -17.52 27.18 -2.88
N ASN A 2 -17.71 27.48 -4.15
CA ASN A 2 -16.58 27.66 -5.05
C ASN A 2 -15.93 29.03 -4.84
N THR A 3 -14.60 29.05 -4.75
CA THR A 3 -13.80 30.26 -4.78
C THR A 3 -13.41 30.56 -6.23
N PHE A 4 -13.20 31.83 -6.55
CA PHE A 4 -12.81 32.24 -7.90
C PHE A 4 -11.50 33.02 -7.82
N ASN A 5 -10.65 32.83 -8.83
CA ASN A 5 -9.42 33.62 -8.96
C ASN A 5 -9.71 34.99 -9.59
N GLU A 6 -8.66 35.79 -9.78
CA GLU A 6 -8.78 37.15 -10.37
C GLU A 6 -9.32 37.18 -11.80
N PHE A 7 -9.29 36.04 -12.49
CA PHE A 7 -9.81 35.88 -13.86
C PHE A 7 -11.24 35.32 -13.89
N GLY A 8 -11.89 35.14 -12.72
CA GLY A 8 -13.24 34.60 -12.64
C GLY A 8 -13.30 33.07 -12.86
N GLN A 9 -12.18 32.36 -12.77
CA GLN A 9 -12.15 30.91 -12.92
C GLN A 9 -12.42 30.24 -11.57
N PRO A 10 -13.25 29.19 -11.53
CA PRO A 10 -13.50 28.46 -10.29
C PRO A 10 -12.23 27.71 -9.85
N VAL A 11 -11.85 27.89 -8.60
CA VAL A 11 -10.71 27.22 -7.98
C VAL A 11 -11.14 26.57 -6.68
N GLY A 12 -10.36 25.62 -6.21
CA GLY A 12 -10.60 24.97 -4.93
C GLY A 12 -10.45 25.95 -3.76
N GLU A 13 -11.07 25.61 -2.65
CA GLU A 13 -10.93 26.39 -1.42
C GLU A 13 -9.48 26.35 -0.93
N SER A 14 -9.01 27.50 -0.43
CA SER A 14 -7.69 27.60 0.18
C SER A 14 -7.65 26.80 1.47
N LEU A 15 -6.58 26.03 1.66
CA LEU A 15 -6.32 25.33 2.92
C LEU A 15 -5.69 26.31 3.91
N ILE A 16 -6.53 27.13 4.53
CA ILE A 16 -6.11 28.07 5.56
C ILE A 16 -5.66 27.25 6.78
N ASP A 17 -4.54 27.62 7.39
CA ASP A 17 -3.98 26.97 8.59
C ASP A 17 -3.50 25.55 8.37
N TRP A 18 -3.29 25.11 7.13
CA TRP A 18 -2.67 23.82 6.88
C TRP A 18 -1.24 23.79 7.42
N GLN A 19 -0.94 22.78 8.21
CA GLN A 19 0.40 22.51 8.73
C GLN A 19 0.93 21.18 8.16
N PRO A 20 2.23 21.05 7.92
CA PRO A 20 2.82 19.76 7.55
C PRO A 20 2.45 18.66 8.53
N ARG A 21 2.36 17.44 8.05
CA ARG A 21 2.03 16.26 8.84
C ARG A 21 3.26 15.37 9.01
N PRO A 22 3.25 14.45 9.99
CA PRO A 22 4.36 13.54 10.18
C PRO A 22 4.58 12.63 8.97
N HIS A 23 5.84 12.25 8.73
CA HIS A 23 6.15 11.19 7.80
C HIS A 23 5.61 9.86 8.36
N PRO A 24 5.00 8.99 7.52
CA PRO A 24 4.56 7.68 7.99
C PRO A 24 5.73 6.89 8.59
N SER A 25 5.43 6.09 9.59
CA SER A 25 6.43 5.21 10.21
C SER A 25 6.06 3.75 10.02
N ARG A 26 6.99 2.87 10.34
CA ARG A 26 6.80 1.42 10.27
C ARG A 26 6.00 0.96 11.48
N VAL A 27 4.68 0.98 11.36
CA VAL A 27 3.75 0.63 12.43
C VAL A 27 3.07 -0.71 12.15
N ILE A 28 2.54 -1.32 13.20
CA ILE A 28 1.65 -2.48 13.09
C ILE A 28 0.22 -1.98 13.18
N LEU A 29 -0.61 -2.35 12.20
CA LEU A 29 -2.01 -1.97 12.13
C LEU A 29 -2.86 -3.22 12.30
N GLN A 30 -3.48 -3.36 13.46
CA GLN A 30 -4.26 -4.55 13.80
C GLN A 30 -5.70 -4.41 13.30
N GLY A 31 -6.15 -5.42 12.54
CA GLY A 31 -7.53 -5.56 12.09
C GLY A 31 -8.20 -6.81 12.66
N ARG A 32 -9.42 -7.04 12.21
CA ARG A 32 -10.22 -8.21 12.61
C ARG A 32 -9.76 -9.48 11.89
N TYR A 33 -9.62 -9.41 10.57
CA TYR A 33 -9.29 -10.56 9.73
C TYR A 33 -7.81 -10.65 9.44
N CYS A 34 -7.14 -9.51 9.38
CA CYS A 34 -5.72 -9.41 9.10
C CYS A 34 -5.09 -8.28 9.92
N ARG A 35 -3.78 -8.24 9.87
CA ARG A 35 -3.02 -7.09 10.33
C ARG A 35 -1.99 -6.70 9.27
N LEU A 36 -1.54 -5.46 9.32
CA LEU A 36 -0.43 -4.99 8.51
C LEU A 36 0.79 -4.88 9.41
N GLU A 37 1.89 -5.46 8.98
CA GLU A 37 3.19 -5.32 9.63
C GLU A 37 4.19 -4.72 8.64
N PRO A 38 5.20 -3.98 9.09
CA PRO A 38 6.27 -3.56 8.20
C PRO A 38 6.88 -4.78 7.50
N LEU A 39 7.12 -4.67 6.19
CA LEU A 39 7.73 -5.76 5.43
C LEU A 39 9.13 -6.05 5.97
N ARG A 40 9.42 -7.33 6.22
CA ARG A 40 10.68 -7.83 6.72
C ARG A 40 11.16 -9.02 5.90
N VAL A 41 12.46 -9.25 5.93
CA VAL A 41 13.06 -10.39 5.22
C VAL A 41 12.44 -11.72 5.66
N GLU A 42 12.08 -11.85 6.93
CA GLU A 42 11.45 -13.04 7.49
C GLU A 42 10.10 -13.36 6.84
N HIS A 43 9.44 -12.38 6.24
CA HIS A 43 8.19 -12.60 5.51
C HIS A 43 8.40 -13.19 4.11
N ALA A 44 9.60 -13.09 3.55
CA ALA A 44 9.85 -13.40 2.15
C ALA A 44 9.53 -14.86 1.75
N PRO A 45 9.92 -15.90 2.50
CA PRO A 45 9.62 -17.27 2.10
C PRO A 45 8.12 -17.55 1.98
N ALA A 46 7.33 -17.09 2.97
CA ALA A 46 5.89 -17.31 2.97
C ALA A 46 5.18 -16.49 1.88
N LEU A 47 5.62 -15.25 1.64
CA LEU A 47 5.10 -14.43 0.56
C LEU A 47 5.38 -15.04 -0.81
N PHE A 48 6.60 -15.47 -1.06
CA PHE A 48 6.95 -16.12 -2.32
C PHE A 48 6.12 -17.36 -2.56
N SER A 49 5.96 -18.19 -1.52
CA SER A 49 5.09 -19.36 -1.56
C SER A 49 3.64 -19.00 -1.89
N ALA A 50 3.10 -17.97 -1.23
CA ALA A 50 1.73 -17.50 -1.46
C ALA A 50 1.53 -17.02 -2.90
N TYR A 51 2.48 -16.27 -3.44
CA TYR A 51 2.42 -15.76 -4.81
C TYR A 51 2.57 -16.87 -5.85
N SER A 52 3.17 -18.00 -5.49
CA SER A 52 3.37 -19.14 -6.37
C SER A 52 2.19 -20.11 -6.43
N LEU A 53 1.21 -19.97 -5.53
CA LEU A 53 0.05 -20.88 -5.45
C LEU A 53 -0.81 -20.87 -6.72
N ALA A 54 -0.88 -19.74 -7.42
CA ALA A 54 -1.65 -19.63 -8.66
C ALA A 54 -1.04 -20.40 -9.83
N GLY A 55 0.21 -20.87 -9.70
CA GLY A 55 0.92 -21.61 -10.73
C GLY A 55 1.39 -20.78 -11.93
N ASP A 56 1.18 -19.45 -11.91
CA ASP A 56 1.62 -18.53 -12.94
C ASP A 56 1.97 -17.16 -12.34
N THR A 57 2.38 -16.23 -13.20
CA THR A 57 2.83 -14.90 -12.78
C THR A 57 1.80 -13.79 -13.06
N ARG A 58 0.53 -14.15 -13.23
CA ARG A 58 -0.51 -13.14 -13.57
C ARG A 58 -0.69 -12.05 -12.51
N SER A 59 -0.43 -12.34 -11.24
CA SER A 59 -0.49 -11.35 -10.16
C SER A 59 0.57 -10.25 -10.28
N TRP A 60 1.58 -10.46 -11.11
CA TRP A 60 2.66 -9.51 -11.37
C TRP A 60 2.39 -8.56 -12.53
N THR A 61 1.35 -8.82 -13.33
CA THR A 61 1.08 -8.12 -14.60
C THR A 61 1.11 -6.60 -14.46
N TRP A 62 0.53 -6.08 -13.40
CA TRP A 62 0.37 -4.63 -13.20
C TRP A 62 1.40 -4.03 -12.24
N LEU A 63 2.39 -4.82 -11.82
CA LEU A 63 3.48 -4.34 -10.99
C LEU A 63 4.59 -3.73 -11.85
N LEU A 64 5.35 -2.82 -11.26
CA LEU A 64 6.45 -2.14 -11.94
C LEU A 64 7.75 -2.97 -11.96
N ARG A 65 7.66 -4.24 -11.63
CA ARG A 65 8.81 -5.16 -11.63
C ARG A 65 8.42 -6.51 -12.18
N GLU A 66 9.41 -7.20 -12.73
CA GLU A 66 9.25 -8.55 -13.24
C GLU A 66 9.16 -9.57 -12.10
N PRO A 67 8.49 -10.72 -12.33
CA PRO A 67 8.46 -11.80 -11.34
C PRO A 67 9.86 -12.33 -11.03
N ASP A 68 10.10 -12.60 -9.75
CA ASP A 68 11.34 -13.28 -9.35
C ASP A 68 11.25 -14.77 -9.68
N ALA A 69 12.34 -15.33 -10.21
CA ALA A 69 12.38 -16.73 -10.58
C ALA A 69 12.57 -17.65 -9.37
N THR A 70 13.21 -17.15 -8.31
CA THR A 70 13.54 -17.94 -7.12
C THR A 70 13.15 -17.22 -5.84
N ALA A 71 13.01 -18.00 -4.76
CA ALA A 71 12.74 -17.44 -3.43
C ALA A 71 13.89 -16.56 -2.95
N GLU A 72 15.11 -16.89 -3.33
CA GLU A 72 16.31 -16.12 -2.97
C GLU A 72 16.30 -14.75 -3.62
N GLU A 73 15.95 -14.64 -4.89
CA GLU A 73 15.82 -13.35 -5.59
C GLU A 73 14.74 -12.51 -4.96
N PHE A 74 13.61 -13.10 -4.60
CA PHE A 74 12.53 -12.41 -3.91
C PHE A 74 12.98 -11.90 -2.54
N ALA A 75 13.71 -12.71 -1.78
CA ALA A 75 14.25 -12.30 -0.47
C ALA A 75 15.25 -11.14 -0.60
N GLU A 76 16.08 -11.14 -1.64
CA GLU A 76 17.00 -10.04 -1.92
C GLU A 76 16.24 -8.74 -2.21
N TRP A 77 15.16 -8.82 -2.98
CA TRP A 77 14.31 -7.65 -3.23
C TRP A 77 13.69 -7.15 -1.92
N VAL A 78 13.14 -8.02 -1.09
CA VAL A 78 12.56 -7.64 0.20
C VAL A 78 13.61 -6.94 1.07
N ALA A 79 14.82 -7.49 1.14
CA ALA A 79 15.91 -6.87 1.89
C ALA A 79 16.24 -5.46 1.38
N SER A 80 16.17 -5.26 0.06
CA SER A 80 16.50 -3.98 -0.56
C SER A 80 15.46 -2.89 -0.27
N VAL A 81 14.20 -3.23 -0.01
CA VAL A 81 13.11 -2.27 0.17
C VAL A 81 12.58 -2.17 1.60
N SER A 82 12.90 -3.12 2.47
CA SER A 82 12.30 -3.22 3.80
C SER A 82 12.63 -2.06 4.73
N GLU A 83 13.71 -1.34 4.48
CA GLU A 83 14.15 -0.22 5.33
C GLU A 83 14.06 1.15 4.66
N LEU A 84 13.46 1.22 3.47
CA LEU A 84 13.30 2.48 2.77
C LEU A 84 12.31 3.40 3.50
N ALA A 85 12.59 4.70 3.46
CA ALA A 85 11.69 5.72 3.98
C ALA A 85 10.52 5.98 3.00
N ASP A 86 10.70 5.68 1.72
CA ASP A 86 9.70 5.83 0.65
C ASP A 86 10.12 4.98 -0.55
N PRO A 87 9.36 3.98 -0.95
CA PRO A 87 8.08 3.54 -0.35
C PRO A 87 8.28 2.79 0.97
N ILE A 88 7.25 2.85 1.81
CA ILE A 88 7.16 2.02 3.01
C ILE A 88 6.26 0.84 2.70
N HIS A 89 6.82 -0.36 2.67
CA HIS A 89 6.08 -1.59 2.39
C HIS A 89 5.52 -2.21 3.66
N PHE A 90 4.30 -2.72 3.54
CA PHE A 90 3.61 -3.47 4.59
C PHE A 90 3.27 -4.86 4.11
N THR A 91 3.36 -5.81 5.01
CA THR A 91 2.91 -7.19 4.77
C THR A 91 1.53 -7.37 5.36
N VAL A 92 0.62 -7.98 4.60
CA VAL A 92 -0.69 -8.40 5.10
C VAL A 92 -0.53 -9.79 5.71
N ILE A 93 -0.83 -9.91 6.99
CA ILE A 93 -0.78 -11.17 7.72
C ILE A 93 -2.21 -11.62 8.02
N ASP A 94 -2.56 -12.84 7.63
CA ASP A 94 -3.83 -13.45 7.97
C ASP A 94 -3.85 -13.77 9.46
N ASN A 95 -4.81 -13.20 10.20
CA ASN A 95 -4.92 -13.42 11.65
C ASN A 95 -5.25 -14.88 12.01
N GLN A 96 -5.88 -15.61 11.11
CA GLN A 96 -6.24 -17.01 11.35
C GLN A 96 -5.04 -17.95 11.19
N THR A 97 -4.27 -17.78 10.11
CA THR A 97 -3.13 -18.66 9.80
C THR A 97 -1.80 -18.12 10.30
N GLN A 98 -1.74 -16.85 10.68
CA GLN A 98 -0.52 -16.12 11.05
C GLN A 98 0.51 -16.07 9.93
N SER A 99 0.08 -16.21 8.68
CA SER A 99 0.94 -16.23 7.51
C SER A 99 0.81 -14.99 6.65
N PRO A 100 1.93 -14.50 6.09
CA PRO A 100 1.90 -13.46 5.07
C PRO A 100 1.13 -13.90 3.82
N VAL A 101 0.25 -13.03 3.32
CA VAL A 101 -0.61 -13.33 2.16
C VAL A 101 -0.57 -12.26 1.08
N GLY A 102 0.11 -11.15 1.32
CA GLY A 102 0.25 -10.09 0.34
C GLY A 102 1.03 -8.90 0.88
N THR A 103 1.24 -7.93 0.01
CA THR A 103 1.94 -6.68 0.34
C THR A 103 1.25 -5.49 -0.29
N LEU A 104 1.44 -4.33 0.32
CA LEU A 104 1.09 -3.03 -0.25
C LEU A 104 2.02 -1.98 0.37
N SER A 105 2.06 -0.79 -0.20
CA SER A 105 2.97 0.25 0.29
C SER A 105 2.35 1.63 0.31
N LEU A 106 2.92 2.49 1.14
CA LEU A 106 2.75 3.94 1.06
C LEU A 106 3.93 4.51 0.28
N MET A 107 3.66 5.24 -0.79
CA MET A 107 4.68 5.78 -1.67
C MET A 107 4.37 7.21 -2.07
N ARG A 108 5.34 7.87 -2.71
CA ARG A 108 5.22 9.29 -3.08
C ARG A 108 4.72 10.12 -1.90
N ILE A 109 5.40 9.93 -0.78
CA ILE A 109 5.03 10.50 0.51
C ILE A 109 5.41 11.97 0.52
N ASP A 110 4.43 12.83 0.74
CA ASP A 110 4.61 14.29 0.81
C ASP A 110 4.01 14.82 2.11
N PRO A 111 4.77 14.78 3.22
CA PRO A 111 4.27 15.24 4.51
C PRO A 111 3.93 16.73 4.54
N LYS A 112 4.64 17.54 3.80
CA LYS A 112 4.41 18.99 3.74
C LYS A 112 3.00 19.30 3.26
N ASN A 113 2.53 18.59 2.23
CA ASN A 113 1.21 18.79 1.65
C ASN A 113 0.19 17.76 2.13
N GLY A 114 0.58 16.79 2.97
CA GLY A 114 -0.30 15.77 3.49
C GLY A 114 -0.87 14.86 2.40
N VAL A 115 -0.03 14.45 1.45
CA VAL A 115 -0.41 13.63 0.30
C VAL A 115 0.41 12.35 0.32
N VAL A 116 -0.24 11.23 0.03
CA VAL A 116 0.43 9.93 -0.10
C VAL A 116 -0.33 9.07 -1.10
N GLU A 117 0.41 8.19 -1.78
CA GLU A 117 -0.16 7.21 -2.71
C GLU A 117 -0.02 5.80 -2.12
N VAL A 118 -1.08 5.00 -2.23
CA VAL A 118 -0.97 3.57 -2.01
C VAL A 118 -0.54 2.91 -3.32
N GLY A 119 0.47 2.07 -3.25
CA GLY A 119 1.01 1.43 -4.45
C GLY A 119 1.66 0.10 -4.13
N HIS A 120 2.29 -0.49 -5.14
CA HIS A 120 2.92 -1.81 -5.04
C HIS A 120 1.99 -2.84 -4.39
N VAL A 121 0.68 -2.77 -4.72
CA VAL A 121 -0.32 -3.69 -4.18
C VAL A 121 -0.14 -5.04 -4.86
N HIS A 122 0.26 -6.03 -4.09
CA HIS A 122 0.48 -7.38 -4.57
C HIS A 122 -0.18 -8.37 -3.62
N PHE A 123 -1.38 -8.77 -3.96
CA PHE A 123 -2.19 -9.69 -3.17
C PHE A 123 -2.16 -11.08 -3.79
N SER A 124 -1.80 -12.08 -2.98
CA SER A 124 -1.85 -13.47 -3.41
C SER A 124 -3.29 -13.95 -3.57
N SER A 125 -3.47 -15.14 -4.16
CA SER A 125 -4.78 -15.77 -4.28
C SER A 125 -5.44 -16.07 -2.93
N LEU A 126 -4.64 -16.17 -1.86
CA LEU A 126 -5.15 -16.35 -0.49
C LEU A 126 -5.80 -15.07 0.05
N LEU A 127 -5.45 -13.93 -0.47
CA LEU A 127 -5.91 -12.62 0.01
C LEU A 127 -6.98 -12.02 -0.92
N SER A 128 -6.78 -12.13 -2.23
CA SER A 128 -7.68 -11.54 -3.22
C SER A 128 -9.12 -12.03 -3.06
N ARG A 129 -10.07 -11.10 -3.14
CA ARG A 129 -11.51 -11.37 -3.04
C ARG A 129 -11.93 -11.98 -1.70
N THR A 130 -11.18 -11.66 -0.64
CA THR A 130 -11.54 -12.02 0.74
C THR A 130 -11.84 -10.77 1.55
N PRO A 131 -12.50 -10.89 2.72
CA PRO A 131 -12.66 -9.73 3.61
C PRO A 131 -11.33 -9.08 4.02
N MET A 132 -10.23 -9.84 4.04
CA MET A 132 -8.90 -9.33 4.35
C MET A 132 -8.44 -8.29 3.34
N SER A 133 -8.77 -8.43 2.05
CA SER A 133 -8.32 -7.49 1.02
C SER A 133 -8.93 -6.10 1.23
N THR A 134 -10.20 -6.04 1.58
CA THR A 134 -10.87 -4.79 1.93
C THR A 134 -10.34 -4.22 3.23
N GLU A 135 -10.16 -5.06 4.24
CA GLU A 135 -9.65 -4.62 5.54
C GLU A 135 -8.22 -4.09 5.46
N ALA A 136 -7.35 -4.73 4.69
CA ALA A 136 -5.97 -4.27 4.50
C ALA A 136 -5.93 -2.84 3.95
N GLN A 137 -6.74 -2.54 2.94
CA GLN A 137 -6.87 -1.20 2.36
C GLN A 137 -7.43 -0.21 3.40
N TYR A 138 -8.46 -0.62 4.13
CA TYR A 138 -9.08 0.21 5.16
C TYR A 138 -8.09 0.56 6.28
N LEU A 139 -7.34 -0.41 6.77
CA LEU A 139 -6.36 -0.20 7.84
C LEU A 139 -5.31 0.85 7.44
N LEU A 140 -4.81 0.75 6.21
CA LEU A 140 -3.81 1.68 5.72
C LEU A 140 -4.40 3.09 5.53
N MET A 141 -5.58 3.17 4.94
CA MET A 141 -6.28 4.43 4.73
C MET A 141 -6.60 5.11 6.07
N ARG A 142 -7.09 4.37 7.04
CA ARG A 142 -7.39 4.88 8.38
C ARG A 142 -6.14 5.43 9.06
N TYR A 143 -5.03 4.73 8.94
CA TYR A 143 -3.75 5.20 9.47
C TYR A 143 -3.36 6.56 8.88
N VAL A 144 -3.47 6.69 7.56
CA VAL A 144 -3.12 7.92 6.85
C VAL A 144 -4.01 9.08 7.26
N PHE A 145 -5.32 8.90 7.30
CA PHE A 145 -6.25 9.99 7.61
C PHE A 145 -6.38 10.26 9.11
N ASP A 146 -6.57 9.23 9.92
CA ASP A 146 -6.91 9.40 11.33
C ASP A 146 -5.68 9.59 12.21
N THR A 147 -4.59 8.87 11.92
CA THR A 147 -3.36 8.95 12.73
C THR A 147 -2.41 10.02 12.23
N LEU A 148 -2.11 10.03 10.92
CA LEU A 148 -1.18 11.00 10.33
C LEU A 148 -1.84 12.35 10.03
N GLY A 149 -3.14 12.38 9.82
CA GLY A 149 -3.87 13.59 9.49
C GLY A 149 -3.66 14.10 8.08
N TYR A 150 -3.30 13.21 7.16
CA TYR A 150 -3.14 13.58 5.75
C TYR A 150 -4.50 13.95 5.15
N ARG A 151 -4.45 14.78 4.12
CA ARG A 151 -5.66 15.26 3.43
C ARG A 151 -5.96 14.55 2.13
N ARG A 152 -4.99 13.81 1.57
CA ARG A 152 -5.13 13.17 0.25
C ARG A 152 -4.45 11.80 0.23
N TYR A 153 -5.24 10.81 -0.19
CA TYR A 153 -4.81 9.43 -0.35
C TYR A 153 -5.08 9.04 -1.80
N GLU A 154 -4.03 8.76 -2.55
CA GLU A 154 -4.11 8.54 -3.99
C GLU A 154 -4.02 7.07 -4.34
N TRP A 155 -4.75 6.70 -5.37
CA TRP A 155 -4.72 5.38 -5.97
C TRP A 155 -4.52 5.53 -7.48
N LYS A 156 -3.47 4.92 -8.04
CA LYS A 156 -3.20 4.94 -9.46
C LYS A 156 -3.20 3.52 -10.00
N CYS A 157 -3.83 3.31 -11.14
CA CYS A 157 -3.81 2.03 -11.82
C CYS A 157 -3.93 2.23 -13.33
N ASN A 158 -3.48 1.23 -14.07
CA ASN A 158 -3.72 1.17 -15.50
C ASN A 158 -5.24 0.99 -15.73
N SER A 159 -5.81 1.71 -16.69
CA SER A 159 -7.25 1.63 -16.98
C SER A 159 -7.71 0.24 -17.40
N LEU A 160 -6.80 -0.61 -17.88
CA LEU A 160 -7.07 -1.99 -18.23
C LEU A 160 -7.05 -2.94 -17.03
N ASN A 161 -6.54 -2.48 -15.88
CA ASN A 161 -6.51 -3.26 -14.64
C ASN A 161 -7.87 -3.17 -13.94
N GLU A 162 -8.84 -3.90 -14.47
CA GLU A 162 -10.22 -3.89 -13.98
C GLU A 162 -10.35 -4.23 -12.49
N PRO A 163 -9.64 -5.25 -11.95
CA PRO A 163 -9.75 -5.56 -10.53
C PRO A 163 -9.33 -4.44 -9.57
N SER A 164 -8.52 -3.48 -10.05
CA SER A 164 -8.04 -2.36 -9.26
C SER A 164 -8.91 -1.10 -9.35
N ARG A 165 -9.88 -1.08 -10.24
CA ARG A 165 -10.74 0.09 -10.52
C ARG A 165 -11.92 0.25 -9.57
#